data_f8f08989170ce8090fb5c11f46b0345e
#
_entry.id   f8f08989170ce8090fb5c11f46b0345e
#
_cell.length_a   1.000
_cell.length_b   1.000
_cell.length_c   1.000
_cell.angle_alpha   90.00
_cell.angle_beta   90.00
_cell.angle_gamma   90.00
#
_symmetry.space_group_name_H-M   'P 1'
#
loop_
_entity.id
_entity.type
_entity.pdbx_description
1 polymer ?
#
loop_
_entity_poly.entity_id
_entity_poly.type
_entity_poly.pdbx_seq_one_letter_code
_entity_poly.pdbx_strand_id
1 'polypeptide(L)'
;HEVHVPDDECEAARDLSRALADARDDLVAAKQRLSKFLLRHGHCYPNRTPDGRPMATWTAAHWAWIKGVRMAEPAAAAALEHYVDRAEAAVEEKRALEAKVRALAEAPRWKPTVDALRCMKGVETVTAVALACEVDGFSRFRSASAFSAWLGVVPSESSSGERRHRGGITKAGNKHLRRLLVEAAWHFANASRHAKPPARGQLVDPAVRRHALKGNRRLIDRRKALDEAGKRPVVANMAVARELACWCWAVGRMVESAA
;
A
#
# COMPACT_ATOMS: atom_id res chain seq x y z
N HIS A 1 0.37 -17.87 24.75
CA HIS A 1 1.07 -17.44 23.53
C HIS A 1 2.06 -16.35 23.94
N GLU A 2 3.31 -16.57 23.62
CA GLU A 2 4.37 -15.58 23.83
C GLU A 2 4.08 -14.36 22.95
N VAL A 3 4.07 -13.17 23.55
CA VAL A 3 3.84 -11.91 22.85
C VAL A 3 5.19 -11.38 22.38
N HIS A 4 5.36 -11.15 21.09
CA HIS A 4 6.55 -10.52 20.55
C HIS A 4 6.56 -9.03 20.91
N VAL A 5 7.57 -8.61 21.65
CA VAL A 5 7.82 -7.21 21.99
C VAL A 5 8.98 -6.72 21.11
N PRO A 6 8.76 -5.72 20.25
CA PRO A 6 9.83 -5.14 19.45
C PRO A 6 10.81 -4.35 20.34
N ASP A 7 12.03 -4.16 19.85
CA ASP A 7 12.95 -3.22 20.48
C ASP A 7 12.60 -1.76 20.15
N ASP A 8 13.24 -0.82 20.85
CA ASP A 8 12.97 0.63 20.73
C ASP A 8 13.19 1.15 19.31
N GLU A 9 14.20 0.64 18.57
CA GLU A 9 14.48 1.04 17.19
C GLU A 9 13.38 0.56 16.25
N CYS A 10 12.89 -0.66 16.45
CA CYS A 10 11.78 -1.19 15.66
C CYS A 10 10.48 -0.45 15.95
N GLU A 11 10.18 -0.13 17.21
CA GLU A 11 8.97 0.62 17.55
C GLU A 11 9.02 2.05 16.98
N ALA A 12 10.17 2.72 17.05
CA ALA A 12 10.37 4.03 16.40
C ALA A 12 10.17 3.98 14.87
N ALA A 13 10.64 2.90 14.22
CA ALA A 13 10.41 2.68 12.80
C ALA A 13 8.93 2.45 12.46
N ARG A 14 8.20 1.73 13.31
CA ARG A 14 6.74 1.54 13.20
C ARG A 14 6.00 2.85 13.33
N ASP A 15 6.35 3.67 14.32
CA ASP A 15 5.73 4.97 14.54
C ASP A 15 5.91 5.89 13.32
N LEU A 16 7.11 5.94 12.76
CA LEU A 16 7.35 6.71 11.53
C LEU A 16 6.53 6.19 10.33
N SER A 17 6.41 4.87 10.17
CA SER A 17 5.59 4.24 9.13
C SER A 17 4.10 4.54 9.30
N ARG A 18 3.61 4.53 10.54
CA ARG A 18 2.22 4.84 10.90
C ARG A 18 1.92 6.32 10.72
N ALA A 19 2.82 7.21 11.15
CA ALA A 19 2.70 8.65 10.94
C ALA A 19 2.58 9.01 9.44
N LEU A 20 3.33 8.32 8.56
CA LEU A 20 3.17 8.49 7.11
C LEU A 20 1.79 8.01 6.63
N ALA A 21 1.25 6.94 7.22
CA ALA A 21 -0.09 6.47 6.86
C ALA A 21 -1.18 7.47 7.29
N ASP A 22 -1.05 8.06 8.47
CA ASP A 22 -1.97 9.08 8.99
C ASP A 22 -1.91 10.35 8.12
N ALA A 23 -0.72 10.84 7.79
CA ALA A 23 -0.54 11.99 6.88
C ALA A 23 -1.13 11.73 5.48
N ARG A 24 -1.08 10.48 4.99
CA ARG A 24 -1.75 10.10 3.74
C ARG A 24 -3.28 10.18 3.87
N ASP A 25 -3.83 9.71 4.95
CA ASP A 25 -5.28 9.72 5.19
C ASP A 25 -5.77 11.16 5.40
N ASP A 26 -5.00 12.01 6.08
CA ASP A 26 -5.26 13.44 6.22
C ASP A 26 -5.22 14.17 4.89
N LEU A 27 -4.27 13.86 4.03
CA LEU A 27 -4.21 14.39 2.67
C LEU A 27 -5.45 14.02 1.86
N VAL A 28 -5.89 12.76 1.94
CA VAL A 28 -7.12 12.30 1.26
C VAL A 28 -8.32 13.07 1.78
N ALA A 29 -8.44 13.25 3.10
CA ALA A 29 -9.53 14.00 3.72
C ALA A 29 -9.51 15.48 3.33
N ALA A 30 -8.34 16.12 3.32
CA ALA A 30 -8.19 17.53 2.90
C ALA A 30 -8.60 17.73 1.44
N LYS A 31 -8.13 16.86 0.54
CA LYS A 31 -8.51 16.86 -0.89
C LYS A 31 -10.01 16.66 -1.09
N GLN A 32 -10.62 15.76 -0.34
CA GLN A 32 -12.08 15.54 -0.42
C GLN A 32 -12.87 16.74 0.06
N ARG A 33 -12.46 17.39 1.16
CA ARG A 33 -13.11 18.61 1.68
C ARG A 33 -13.05 19.73 0.64
N LEU A 34 -11.87 19.99 0.06
CA LEU A 34 -11.68 20.99 -0.99
C LEU A 34 -12.53 20.69 -2.22
N SER A 35 -12.51 19.45 -2.72
CA SER A 35 -13.33 19.05 -3.88
C SER A 35 -14.82 19.24 -3.64
N LYS A 36 -15.31 18.85 -2.46
CA LYS A 36 -16.74 19.02 -2.11
C LYS A 36 -17.13 20.47 -1.90
N PHE A 37 -16.22 21.29 -1.36
CA PHE A 37 -16.43 22.72 -1.24
C PHE A 37 -16.59 23.36 -2.63
N LEU A 38 -15.65 23.11 -3.54
CA LEU A 38 -15.72 23.61 -4.92
C LEU A 38 -17.00 23.17 -5.63
N LEU A 39 -17.35 21.90 -5.54
CA LEU A 39 -18.56 21.33 -6.15
C LEU A 39 -19.84 22.03 -5.62
N ARG A 40 -19.94 22.26 -4.31
CA ARG A 40 -21.09 22.94 -3.69
C ARG A 40 -21.27 24.39 -4.20
N HIS A 41 -20.16 25.05 -4.55
CA HIS A 41 -20.17 26.38 -5.15
C HIS A 41 -20.25 26.39 -6.69
N GLY A 42 -20.55 25.24 -7.31
CA GLY A 42 -20.72 25.13 -8.75
C GLY A 42 -19.43 25.07 -9.58
N HIS A 43 -18.27 24.98 -8.91
CA HIS A 43 -16.97 24.89 -9.58
C HIS A 43 -16.60 23.42 -9.83
N CYS A 44 -16.69 23.00 -11.10
CA CYS A 44 -16.35 21.64 -11.53
C CYS A 44 -15.12 21.69 -12.44
N TYR A 45 -14.07 20.95 -12.06
CA TYR A 45 -12.93 20.75 -12.95
C TYR A 45 -13.35 19.91 -14.15
N PRO A 46 -13.02 20.29 -15.39
CA PRO A 46 -13.35 19.51 -16.56
C PRO A 46 -12.80 18.09 -16.43
N ASN A 47 -13.64 17.09 -16.70
CA ASN A 47 -13.22 15.69 -16.65
C ASN A 47 -12.61 15.20 -17.97
N ARG A 48 -12.72 16.01 -19.04
CA ARG A 48 -12.17 15.75 -20.37
C ARG A 48 -11.62 17.02 -20.98
N THR A 49 -10.57 16.85 -21.78
CA THR A 49 -10.07 17.90 -22.69
C THR A 49 -11.05 18.11 -23.84
N PRO A 50 -10.94 19.22 -24.61
CA PRO A 50 -11.79 19.45 -25.79
C PRO A 50 -11.75 18.31 -26.82
N ASP A 51 -10.62 17.61 -26.95
CA ASP A 51 -10.43 16.43 -27.79
C ASP A 51 -10.84 15.10 -27.14
N GLY A 52 -11.53 15.17 -25.99
CA GLY A 52 -12.16 14.03 -25.33
C GLY A 52 -11.25 13.17 -24.44
N ARG A 53 -9.97 13.52 -24.23
CA ARG A 53 -9.06 12.78 -23.35
C ARG A 53 -9.42 12.98 -21.88
N PRO A 54 -9.32 11.94 -21.03
CA PRO A 54 -9.55 12.08 -19.60
C PRO A 54 -8.58 13.07 -18.96
N MET A 55 -9.08 13.97 -18.12
CA MET A 55 -8.27 14.88 -17.31
C MET A 55 -8.14 14.35 -15.89
N ALA A 56 -6.91 14.16 -15.43
CA ALA A 56 -6.64 13.69 -14.07
C ALA A 56 -6.70 14.84 -13.07
N THR A 57 -7.28 14.57 -11.89
CA THR A 57 -7.28 15.50 -10.75
C THR A 57 -5.95 15.45 -9.99
N TRP A 58 -5.66 16.50 -9.22
CA TRP A 58 -4.46 16.65 -8.37
C TRP A 58 -3.13 16.68 -9.15
N THR A 59 -3.21 17.03 -10.42
CA THR A 59 -2.07 17.39 -11.28
C THR A 59 -1.75 18.88 -11.13
N ALA A 60 -0.59 19.33 -11.65
CA ALA A 60 -0.25 20.74 -11.70
C ALA A 60 -1.34 21.59 -12.37
N ALA A 61 -1.94 21.08 -13.46
CA ALA A 61 -3.03 21.74 -14.16
C ALA A 61 -4.30 21.87 -13.28
N HIS A 62 -4.64 20.82 -12.52
CA HIS A 62 -5.78 20.89 -11.58
C HIS A 62 -5.51 21.90 -10.45
N TRP A 63 -4.31 21.91 -9.90
CA TRP A 63 -3.92 22.90 -8.87
C TRP A 63 -3.96 24.34 -9.42
N ALA A 64 -3.46 24.58 -10.63
CA ALA A 64 -3.56 25.89 -11.28
C ALA A 64 -5.01 26.33 -11.46
N TRP A 65 -5.90 25.41 -11.89
CA TRP A 65 -7.32 25.67 -12.00
C TRP A 65 -7.95 26.01 -10.63
N ILE A 66 -7.68 25.23 -9.57
CA ILE A 66 -8.17 25.50 -8.22
C ILE A 66 -7.76 26.93 -7.78
N LYS A 67 -6.49 27.29 -7.95
CA LYS A 67 -5.97 28.61 -7.59
C LYS A 67 -6.55 29.74 -8.46
N GLY A 68 -7.09 29.42 -9.62
CA GLY A 68 -7.80 30.36 -10.50
C GLY A 68 -9.25 30.61 -10.11
N VAL A 69 -9.86 29.77 -9.26
CA VAL A 69 -11.25 29.94 -8.83
C VAL A 69 -11.40 31.21 -7.99
N ARG A 70 -12.48 31.96 -8.26
CA ARG A 70 -12.84 33.16 -7.49
C ARG A 70 -14.23 32.97 -6.89
N MET A 71 -14.38 33.34 -5.66
CA MET A 71 -15.67 33.38 -4.93
C MET A 71 -16.19 34.81 -4.88
N ALA A 72 -17.50 34.98 -5.11
CA ALA A 72 -18.14 36.28 -5.05
C ALA A 72 -18.22 36.83 -3.60
N GLU A 73 -18.52 35.93 -2.66
CA GLU A 73 -18.68 36.29 -1.26
C GLU A 73 -17.34 36.19 -0.51
N PRO A 74 -16.95 37.26 0.26
CA PRO A 74 -15.68 37.27 0.99
C PRO A 74 -15.49 36.12 1.96
N ALA A 75 -16.57 35.70 2.65
CA ALA A 75 -16.51 34.56 3.56
C ALA A 75 -16.24 33.23 2.81
N ALA A 76 -16.80 33.05 1.61
CA ALA A 76 -16.53 31.89 0.77
C ALA A 76 -15.10 31.92 0.21
N ALA A 77 -14.58 33.11 -0.11
CA ALA A 77 -13.19 33.28 -0.55
C ALA A 77 -12.20 32.88 0.56
N ALA A 78 -12.41 33.35 1.79
CA ALA A 78 -11.59 32.97 2.95
C ALA A 78 -11.68 31.47 3.25
N ALA A 79 -12.85 30.86 3.09
CA ALA A 79 -13.00 29.40 3.26
C ALA A 79 -12.27 28.62 2.17
N LEU A 80 -12.30 29.07 0.90
CA LEU A 80 -11.54 28.46 -0.18
C LEU A 80 -10.04 28.50 0.10
N GLU A 81 -9.51 29.66 0.48
CA GLU A 81 -8.10 29.84 0.85
C GLU A 81 -7.70 28.86 1.94
N HIS A 82 -8.47 28.79 3.03
CA HIS A 82 -8.22 27.82 4.10
C HIS A 82 -8.17 26.35 3.59
N TYR A 83 -9.11 25.93 2.74
CA TYR A 83 -9.11 24.56 2.23
C TYR A 83 -7.95 24.28 1.29
N VAL A 84 -7.51 25.26 0.50
CA VAL A 84 -6.33 25.15 -0.36
C VAL A 84 -5.08 24.99 0.48
N ASP A 85 -4.87 25.89 1.46
CA ASP A 85 -3.70 25.87 2.34
C ASP A 85 -3.60 24.55 3.11
N ARG A 86 -4.72 24.05 3.63
CA ARG A 86 -4.76 22.74 4.31
C ARG A 86 -4.40 21.58 3.38
N ALA A 87 -4.84 21.63 2.14
CA ALA A 87 -4.52 20.57 1.18
C ALA A 87 -3.05 20.64 0.72
N GLU A 88 -2.50 21.83 0.53
CA GLU A 88 -1.07 22.03 0.21
C GLU A 88 -0.18 21.61 1.38
N ALA A 89 -0.49 22.03 2.61
CA ALA A 89 0.24 21.63 3.81
C ALA A 89 0.27 20.10 3.97
N ALA A 90 -0.86 19.42 3.76
CA ALA A 90 -0.92 17.96 3.83
C ALA A 90 -0.12 17.27 2.72
N VAL A 91 0.03 17.88 1.54
CA VAL A 91 0.93 17.35 0.48
C VAL A 91 2.39 17.40 0.95
N GLU A 92 2.83 18.53 1.50
CA GLU A 92 4.21 18.71 1.95
C GLU A 92 4.52 17.84 3.18
N GLU A 93 3.60 17.74 4.13
CA GLU A 93 3.75 16.86 5.29
C GLU A 93 3.93 15.39 4.88
N LYS A 94 3.03 14.88 4.03
CA LYS A 94 3.18 13.52 3.48
C LYS A 94 4.51 13.34 2.78
N ARG A 95 4.96 14.31 1.98
CA ARG A 95 6.22 14.26 1.25
C ARG A 95 7.42 14.21 2.19
N ALA A 96 7.41 15.04 3.24
CA ALA A 96 8.48 15.08 4.24
C ALA A 96 8.60 13.75 5.00
N LEU A 97 7.48 13.17 5.43
CA LEU A 97 7.45 11.86 6.08
C LEU A 97 7.87 10.73 5.13
N GLU A 98 7.43 10.77 3.88
CA GLU A 98 7.86 9.80 2.88
C GLU A 98 9.37 9.82 2.64
N ALA A 99 10.00 11.01 2.64
CA ALA A 99 11.45 11.14 2.55
C ALA A 99 12.17 10.52 3.76
N LYS A 100 11.65 10.71 4.98
CA LYS A 100 12.18 10.08 6.20
C LYS A 100 12.07 8.55 6.15
N VAL A 101 10.93 8.00 5.71
CA VAL A 101 10.75 6.55 5.53
C VAL A 101 11.70 6.00 4.46
N ARG A 102 11.95 6.74 3.38
CA ARG A 102 12.93 6.34 2.35
C ARG A 102 14.36 6.36 2.89
N ALA A 103 14.71 7.33 3.75
CA ALA A 103 16.01 7.36 4.41
C ALA A 103 16.18 6.17 5.37
N LEU A 104 15.14 5.83 6.14
CA LEU A 104 15.14 4.65 7.01
C LEU A 104 15.39 3.35 6.22
N ALA A 105 14.87 3.25 5.00
CA ALA A 105 15.06 2.08 4.13
C ALA A 105 16.54 1.81 3.77
N GLU A 106 17.39 2.81 3.84
CA GLU A 106 18.82 2.69 3.55
C GLU A 106 19.66 2.35 4.80
N ALA A 107 19.07 2.37 6.01
CA ALA A 107 19.77 2.01 7.22
C ALA A 107 20.14 0.51 7.23
N PRO A 108 21.33 0.13 7.74
CA PRO A 108 21.87 -1.23 7.67
C PRO A 108 20.92 -2.32 8.18
N ARG A 109 20.15 -2.04 9.22
CA ARG A 109 19.16 -2.95 9.80
C ARG A 109 18.03 -3.30 8.82
N TRP A 110 17.54 -2.32 8.09
CA TRP A 110 16.33 -2.47 7.27
C TRP A 110 16.63 -2.79 5.81
N LYS A 111 17.74 -2.26 5.28
CA LYS A 111 18.07 -2.32 3.86
C LYS A 111 18.02 -3.72 3.26
N PRO A 112 18.61 -4.77 3.86
CA PRO A 112 18.60 -6.11 3.24
C PRO A 112 17.17 -6.64 3.03
N THR A 113 16.31 -6.52 4.05
CA THR A 113 14.92 -6.96 4.00
C THR A 113 14.09 -6.09 3.05
N VAL A 114 14.26 -4.77 3.10
CA VAL A 114 13.57 -3.83 2.22
C VAL A 114 13.92 -4.10 0.76
N ASP A 115 15.20 -4.24 0.43
CA ASP A 115 15.64 -4.51 -0.93
C ASP A 115 15.10 -5.85 -1.46
N ALA A 116 15.08 -6.89 -0.62
CA ALA A 116 14.52 -8.17 -0.97
C ALA A 116 13.01 -8.10 -1.23
N LEU A 117 12.24 -7.48 -0.33
CA LEU A 117 10.79 -7.32 -0.47
C LEU A 117 10.41 -6.50 -1.71
N ARG A 118 11.22 -5.51 -2.08
CA ARG A 118 11.02 -4.69 -3.29
C ARG A 118 11.15 -5.46 -4.59
N CYS A 119 11.65 -6.71 -4.57
CA CYS A 119 11.60 -7.61 -5.73
C CYS A 119 10.18 -8.08 -6.05
N MET A 120 9.26 -8.00 -5.09
CA MET A 120 7.85 -8.30 -5.31
C MET A 120 7.15 -7.14 -6.02
N LYS A 121 6.38 -7.45 -7.07
CA LYS A 121 5.61 -6.45 -7.82
C LYS A 121 4.57 -5.79 -6.91
N GLY A 122 4.44 -4.47 -7.01
CA GLY A 122 3.56 -3.67 -6.16
C GLY A 122 4.11 -3.35 -4.76
N VAL A 123 5.21 -3.99 -4.36
CA VAL A 123 5.90 -3.68 -3.10
C VAL A 123 7.02 -2.67 -3.39
N GLU A 124 6.75 -1.40 -3.09
CA GLU A 124 7.72 -0.31 -3.20
C GLU A 124 8.33 0.00 -1.82
N THR A 125 9.27 0.95 -1.75
CA THR A 125 10.06 1.25 -0.55
C THR A 125 9.20 1.44 0.70
N VAL A 126 8.15 2.25 0.64
CA VAL A 126 7.27 2.52 1.79
C VAL A 126 6.58 1.24 2.28
N THR A 127 6.04 0.44 1.36
CA THR A 127 5.40 -0.84 1.71
C THR A 127 6.41 -1.85 2.25
N ALA A 128 7.62 -1.88 1.71
CA ALA A 128 8.68 -2.77 2.16
C ALA A 128 9.18 -2.41 3.57
N VAL A 129 9.37 -1.11 3.86
CA VAL A 129 9.70 -0.62 5.21
C VAL A 129 8.60 -0.99 6.20
N ALA A 130 7.34 -0.70 5.86
CA ALA A 130 6.21 -1.06 6.72
C ALA A 130 6.17 -2.56 7.02
N LEU A 131 6.40 -3.41 6.00
CA LEU A 131 6.50 -4.86 6.20
C LEU A 131 7.67 -5.23 7.11
N ALA A 132 8.84 -4.65 6.92
CA ALA A 132 10.02 -4.96 7.71
C ALA A 132 9.84 -4.59 9.19
N CYS A 133 9.39 -3.35 9.50
CA CYS A 133 9.24 -2.90 10.88
C CYS A 133 8.01 -3.49 11.59
N GLU A 134 6.87 -3.62 10.94
CA GLU A 134 5.67 -4.18 11.58
C GLU A 134 5.81 -5.68 11.82
N VAL A 135 6.49 -6.40 10.93
CA VAL A 135 6.73 -7.84 11.07
C VAL A 135 7.82 -8.11 12.10
N ASP A 136 8.93 -7.38 12.06
CA ASP A 136 10.07 -7.50 12.99
C ASP A 136 10.47 -8.97 13.23
N GLY A 137 10.92 -9.61 12.15
CA GLY A 137 11.29 -11.02 12.16
C GLY A 137 10.24 -11.92 11.49
N PHE A 138 10.51 -12.30 10.25
CA PHE A 138 9.65 -13.24 9.51
C PHE A 138 9.77 -14.67 10.03
N SER A 139 10.90 -15.01 10.66
CA SER A 139 11.18 -16.32 11.28
C SER A 139 10.27 -16.65 12.46
N ARG A 140 9.73 -15.64 13.16
CA ARG A 140 8.78 -15.85 14.26
C ARG A 140 7.47 -16.52 13.83
N PHE A 141 7.17 -16.51 12.55
CA PHE A 141 6.02 -17.24 12.01
C PHE A 141 6.45 -18.60 11.48
N ARG A 142 5.89 -19.64 12.05
CA ARG A 142 6.20 -21.04 11.68
C ARG A 142 5.85 -21.39 10.21
N SER A 143 4.96 -20.64 9.58
CA SER A 143 4.51 -20.86 8.20
C SER A 143 3.90 -19.61 7.57
N ALA A 144 3.84 -19.57 6.23
CA ALA A 144 3.14 -18.54 5.48
C ALA A 144 1.64 -18.47 5.84
N SER A 145 1.02 -19.59 6.21
CA SER A 145 -0.36 -19.62 6.70
C SER A 145 -0.51 -18.92 8.03
N ALA A 146 0.42 -19.14 8.98
CA ALA A 146 0.43 -18.43 10.25
C ALA A 146 0.62 -16.93 10.07
N PHE A 147 1.51 -16.50 9.17
CA PHE A 147 1.68 -15.10 8.80
C PHE A 147 0.41 -14.50 8.19
N SER A 148 -0.26 -15.21 7.27
CA SER A 148 -1.52 -14.76 6.67
C SER A 148 -2.64 -14.65 7.71
N ALA A 149 -2.68 -15.53 8.70
CA ALA A 149 -3.64 -15.48 9.81
C ALA A 149 -3.38 -14.26 10.71
N TRP A 150 -2.11 -13.99 11.03
CA TRP A 150 -1.71 -12.80 11.79
C TRP A 150 -2.07 -11.49 11.08
N LEU A 151 -2.01 -11.45 9.74
CA LEU A 151 -2.47 -10.30 8.93
C LEU A 151 -4.00 -10.20 8.85
N GLY A 152 -4.73 -11.25 9.22
CA GLY A 152 -6.19 -11.30 9.10
C GLY A 152 -6.69 -11.35 7.66
N VAL A 153 -5.91 -11.94 6.75
CA VAL A 153 -6.27 -12.12 5.33
C VAL A 153 -6.74 -13.55 5.01
N VAL A 154 -6.92 -14.37 6.04
CA VAL A 154 -7.51 -15.72 5.92
C VAL A 154 -9.04 -15.65 6.00
N PRO A 155 -9.78 -16.55 5.31
CA PRO A 155 -11.20 -16.64 5.45
C PRO A 155 -11.62 -16.93 6.90
N SER A 156 -12.68 -16.28 7.36
CA SER A 156 -13.36 -16.70 8.56
C SER A 156 -14.04 -18.05 8.31
N GLU A 157 -14.00 -18.92 9.28
CA GLU A 157 -14.63 -20.22 9.22
C GLU A 157 -15.59 -20.35 10.40
N SER A 158 -16.86 -20.64 10.11
CA SER A 158 -17.87 -21.02 11.09
C SER A 158 -18.41 -22.36 10.64
N SER A 159 -17.85 -23.42 11.21
CA SER A 159 -18.24 -24.80 10.85
C SER A 159 -18.84 -25.47 12.07
N SER A 160 -20.00 -26.10 11.87
CA SER A 160 -20.62 -26.96 12.85
C SER A 160 -20.89 -28.33 12.21
N GLY A 161 -20.26 -29.39 12.72
CA GLY A 161 -20.44 -30.75 12.22
C GLY A 161 -20.05 -30.88 10.72
N GLU A 162 -20.98 -31.36 9.91
CA GLU A 162 -20.75 -31.61 8.48
C GLU A 162 -20.80 -30.35 7.58
N ARG A 163 -21.31 -29.23 8.10
CA ARG A 163 -21.45 -28.00 7.29
C ARG A 163 -20.25 -27.06 7.49
N ARG A 164 -19.49 -26.88 6.40
CA ARG A 164 -18.37 -25.96 6.34
C ARG A 164 -18.80 -24.62 5.74
N HIS A 165 -18.92 -23.57 6.57
CA HIS A 165 -19.26 -22.23 6.10
C HIS A 165 -18.00 -21.34 6.16
N ARG A 166 -17.53 -20.88 4.97
CA ARG A 166 -16.46 -19.91 4.85
C ARG A 166 -17.02 -18.53 4.56
N GLY A 167 -16.75 -17.59 5.44
CA GLY A 167 -17.10 -16.19 5.30
C GLY A 167 -16.04 -15.36 4.57
N GLY A 168 -16.10 -14.04 4.74
CA GLY A 168 -15.05 -13.11 4.30
C GLY A 168 -13.76 -13.30 5.08
N ILE A 169 -12.77 -12.42 4.86
CA ILE A 169 -11.53 -12.44 5.64
C ILE A 169 -11.81 -12.07 7.10
N THR A 170 -11.02 -12.62 8.03
CA THR A 170 -11.19 -12.40 9.48
C THR A 170 -11.02 -10.95 9.90
N LYS A 171 -10.21 -10.17 9.16
CA LYS A 171 -9.82 -8.78 9.48
C LYS A 171 -9.17 -8.61 10.86
N ALA A 172 -8.88 -9.70 11.57
CA ALA A 172 -8.08 -9.69 12.78
C ALA A 172 -6.64 -9.30 12.48
N GLY A 173 -5.91 -8.74 13.44
CA GLY A 173 -4.49 -8.41 13.30
C GLY A 173 -4.19 -7.13 12.54
N ASN A 174 -3.01 -7.02 11.94
CA ASN A 174 -2.43 -5.76 11.46
C ASN A 174 -3.20 -5.15 10.28
N LYS A 175 -4.05 -4.14 10.57
CA LYS A 175 -4.85 -3.41 9.59
C LYS A 175 -3.96 -2.63 8.60
N HIS A 176 -2.86 -2.04 9.09
CA HIS A 176 -1.96 -1.24 8.28
C HIS A 176 -1.32 -2.06 7.16
N LEU A 177 -0.67 -3.18 7.50
CA LEU A 177 -0.07 -4.07 6.51
C LEU A 177 -1.10 -4.71 5.58
N ARG A 178 -2.27 -5.10 6.11
CA ARG A 178 -3.34 -5.65 5.27
C ARG A 178 -3.76 -4.66 4.18
N ARG A 179 -3.93 -3.37 4.51
CA ARG A 179 -4.23 -2.32 3.54
C ARG A 179 -3.14 -2.21 2.47
N LEU A 180 -1.87 -2.11 2.89
CA LEU A 180 -0.73 -1.99 1.96
C LEU A 180 -0.61 -3.17 1.01
N LEU A 181 -0.80 -4.40 1.50
CA LEU A 181 -0.74 -5.61 0.67
C LEU A 181 -1.93 -5.70 -0.30
N VAL A 182 -3.12 -5.25 0.10
CA VAL A 182 -4.29 -5.17 -0.78
C VAL A 182 -4.06 -4.13 -1.89
N GLU A 183 -3.46 -2.99 -1.57
CA GLU A 183 -3.08 -1.98 -2.57
C GLU A 183 -2.00 -2.52 -3.52
N ALA A 184 -0.96 -3.16 -2.98
CA ALA A 184 0.10 -3.79 -3.78
C ALA A 184 -0.44 -4.86 -4.74
N ALA A 185 -1.45 -5.62 -4.33
CA ALA A 185 -2.05 -6.67 -5.14
C ALA A 185 -2.73 -6.15 -6.41
N TRP A 186 -3.21 -4.92 -6.46
CA TRP A 186 -3.78 -4.33 -7.67
C TRP A 186 -2.77 -4.21 -8.83
N HIS A 187 -1.48 -4.17 -8.54
CA HIS A 187 -0.43 -4.16 -9.57
C HIS A 187 -0.32 -5.47 -10.37
N PHE A 188 -1.01 -6.52 -9.95
CA PHE A 188 -1.10 -7.78 -10.68
C PHE A 188 -2.29 -7.83 -11.65
N ALA A 189 -3.26 -6.92 -11.52
CA ALA A 189 -4.31 -6.73 -12.51
C ALA A 189 -3.69 -6.16 -13.79
N ASN A 190 -4.00 -6.76 -14.94
CA ASN A 190 -3.48 -6.33 -16.26
C ASN A 190 -1.94 -6.33 -16.38
N ALA A 191 -1.24 -7.07 -15.52
CA ALA A 191 0.20 -7.12 -15.56
C ALA A 191 0.68 -8.00 -16.72
N SER A 192 1.40 -7.41 -17.68
CA SER A 192 2.00 -8.12 -18.83
C SER A 192 3.42 -8.62 -18.58
N ARG A 193 4.11 -8.09 -17.57
CA ARG A 193 5.51 -8.40 -17.28
C ARG A 193 5.66 -8.99 -15.88
N HIS A 194 6.32 -10.16 -15.82
CA HIS A 194 6.66 -10.82 -14.55
C HIS A 194 7.85 -10.18 -13.85
N ALA A 195 8.83 -9.71 -14.64
CA ALA A 195 10.03 -9.11 -14.10
C ALA A 195 9.75 -7.68 -13.61
N LYS A 196 10.25 -7.38 -12.41
CA LYS A 196 10.40 -6.03 -11.90
C LYS A 196 11.88 -5.68 -12.00
N PRO A 197 12.27 -4.63 -12.75
CA PRO A 197 13.66 -4.20 -12.81
C PRO A 197 14.15 -3.83 -11.41
N PRO A 198 15.43 -4.06 -11.09
CA PRO A 198 16.00 -3.62 -9.82
C PRO A 198 15.94 -2.09 -9.74
N ALA A 199 15.64 -1.59 -8.55
CA ALA A 199 15.79 -0.16 -8.29
C ALA A 199 17.29 0.20 -8.19
N ARG A 200 17.61 1.47 -8.43
CA ARG A 200 18.98 1.95 -8.28
C ARG A 200 19.47 1.69 -6.84
N GLY A 201 20.65 1.11 -6.70
CA GLY A 201 21.26 0.78 -5.40
C GLY A 201 20.65 -0.41 -4.66
N GLN A 202 19.69 -1.12 -5.26
CA GLN A 202 19.10 -2.32 -4.69
C GLN A 202 20.09 -3.49 -4.76
N LEU A 203 20.46 -4.04 -3.60
CA LEU A 203 21.35 -5.18 -3.45
C LEU A 203 20.57 -6.39 -2.93
N VAL A 204 20.45 -7.43 -3.73
CA VAL A 204 19.67 -8.62 -3.38
C VAL A 204 20.39 -9.88 -3.86
N ASP A 205 20.46 -10.88 -2.98
CA ASP A 205 20.94 -12.21 -3.34
C ASP A 205 20.21 -12.74 -4.58
N PRO A 206 20.94 -13.30 -5.57
CA PRO A 206 20.33 -13.86 -6.78
C PRO A 206 19.28 -14.95 -6.54
N ALA A 207 19.41 -15.75 -5.46
CA ALA A 207 18.42 -16.78 -5.12
C ALA A 207 17.12 -16.13 -4.63
N VAL A 208 17.20 -15.13 -3.76
CA VAL A 208 16.04 -14.33 -3.30
C VAL A 208 15.33 -13.68 -4.48
N ARG A 209 16.10 -13.06 -5.38
CA ARG A 209 15.56 -12.44 -6.58
C ARG A 209 14.85 -13.45 -7.49
N ARG A 210 15.44 -14.61 -7.75
CA ARG A 210 14.80 -15.70 -8.53
C ARG A 210 13.51 -16.15 -7.88
N HIS A 211 13.50 -16.30 -6.55
CA HIS A 211 12.31 -16.69 -5.80
C HIS A 211 11.18 -15.66 -5.95
N ALA A 212 11.50 -14.36 -5.80
CA ALA A 212 10.53 -13.28 -5.98
C ALA A 212 9.98 -13.22 -7.42
N LEU A 213 10.81 -13.44 -8.44
CA LEU A 213 10.37 -13.53 -9.84
C LEU A 213 9.40 -14.69 -10.08
N LYS A 214 9.65 -15.86 -9.46
CA LYS A 214 8.71 -16.99 -9.48
C LYS A 214 7.38 -16.61 -8.85
N GLY A 215 7.43 -15.90 -7.71
CA GLY A 215 6.23 -15.38 -7.03
C GLY A 215 5.44 -14.40 -7.90
N ASN A 216 6.11 -13.45 -8.52
CA ASN A 216 5.46 -12.48 -9.41
C ASN A 216 4.74 -13.17 -10.58
N ARG A 217 5.39 -14.15 -11.24
CA ARG A 217 4.77 -14.95 -12.30
C ARG A 217 3.52 -15.66 -11.78
N ARG A 218 3.67 -16.39 -10.68
CA ARG A 218 2.58 -17.13 -10.05
C ARG A 218 1.38 -16.23 -9.72
N LEU A 219 1.61 -15.03 -9.20
CA LEU A 219 0.55 -14.08 -8.83
C LEU A 219 -0.16 -13.48 -10.05
N ILE A 220 0.56 -13.24 -11.15
CA ILE A 220 -0.03 -12.79 -12.42
C ILE A 220 -0.93 -13.89 -12.98
N ASP A 221 -0.43 -15.13 -13.06
CA ASP A 221 -1.19 -16.27 -13.57
C ASP A 221 -2.42 -16.54 -12.69
N ARG A 222 -2.26 -16.42 -11.36
CA ARG A 222 -3.38 -16.54 -10.41
C ARG A 222 -4.43 -15.46 -10.61
N ARG A 223 -4.01 -14.21 -10.81
CA ARG A 223 -4.95 -13.11 -11.07
C ARG A 223 -5.71 -13.36 -12.36
N LYS A 224 -5.02 -13.71 -13.44
CA LYS A 224 -5.62 -14.01 -14.73
C LYS A 224 -6.66 -15.12 -14.63
N ALA A 225 -6.32 -16.25 -14.00
CA ALA A 225 -7.24 -17.36 -13.79
C ALA A 225 -8.51 -16.98 -12.99
N LEU A 226 -8.38 -16.05 -12.01
CA LEU A 226 -9.52 -15.57 -11.25
C LEU A 226 -10.42 -14.64 -12.08
N ASP A 227 -9.83 -13.82 -12.92
CA ASP A 227 -10.57 -12.91 -13.82
C ASP A 227 -11.30 -13.73 -14.91
N GLU A 228 -10.65 -14.73 -15.51
CA GLU A 228 -11.25 -15.69 -16.45
C GLU A 228 -12.39 -16.50 -15.84
N ALA A 229 -12.27 -16.85 -14.55
CA ALA A 229 -13.34 -17.50 -13.79
C ALA A 229 -14.49 -16.57 -13.38
N GLY A 230 -14.50 -15.31 -13.86
CA GLY A 230 -15.55 -14.33 -13.60
C GLY A 230 -15.63 -13.86 -12.13
N LYS A 231 -14.55 -13.99 -11.35
CA LYS A 231 -14.56 -13.51 -9.97
C LYS A 231 -14.59 -11.98 -9.91
N ARG A 232 -15.42 -11.43 -9.01
CA ARG A 232 -15.46 -9.98 -8.80
C ARG A 232 -14.04 -9.44 -8.55
N PRO A 233 -13.63 -8.31 -9.16
CA PRO A 233 -12.26 -7.78 -9.09
C PRO A 233 -11.72 -7.65 -7.66
N VAL A 234 -12.56 -7.22 -6.70
CA VAL A 234 -12.19 -7.08 -5.29
C VAL A 234 -11.89 -8.43 -4.64
N VAL A 235 -12.66 -9.48 -4.97
CA VAL A 235 -12.45 -10.85 -4.47
C VAL A 235 -11.17 -11.44 -5.05
N ALA A 236 -10.95 -11.27 -6.35
CA ALA A 236 -9.73 -11.68 -7.03
C ALA A 236 -8.50 -10.97 -6.43
N ASN A 237 -8.60 -9.66 -6.20
CA ASN A 237 -7.52 -8.87 -5.59
C ASN A 237 -7.20 -9.33 -4.16
N MET A 238 -8.21 -9.66 -3.36
CA MET A 238 -7.99 -10.16 -2.00
C MET A 238 -7.29 -11.53 -1.99
N ALA A 239 -7.64 -12.41 -2.93
CA ALA A 239 -6.98 -13.70 -3.08
C ALA A 239 -5.50 -13.54 -3.48
N VAL A 240 -5.19 -12.59 -4.38
CA VAL A 240 -3.82 -12.24 -4.76
C VAL A 240 -3.08 -11.61 -3.58
N ALA A 241 -3.69 -10.69 -2.83
CA ALA A 241 -3.09 -10.05 -1.67
C ALA A 241 -2.67 -11.06 -0.59
N ARG A 242 -3.51 -12.08 -0.33
CA ARG A 242 -3.19 -13.16 0.59
C ARG A 242 -1.98 -13.97 0.12
N GLU A 243 -1.94 -14.32 -1.17
CA GLU A 243 -0.82 -15.07 -1.73
C GLU A 243 0.46 -14.20 -1.80
N LEU A 244 0.34 -12.90 -2.10
CA LEU A 244 1.44 -11.94 -2.02
C LEU A 244 2.05 -11.87 -0.62
N ALA A 245 1.22 -11.87 0.43
CA ALA A 245 1.69 -11.94 1.80
C ALA A 245 2.56 -13.19 2.06
N CYS A 246 2.15 -14.35 1.53
CA CYS A 246 2.94 -15.58 1.64
C CYS A 246 4.30 -15.46 0.94
N TRP A 247 4.35 -14.85 -0.23
CA TRP A 247 5.60 -14.61 -0.96
C TRP A 247 6.50 -13.60 -0.24
N CYS A 248 5.94 -12.52 0.31
CA CYS A 248 6.70 -11.56 1.14
C CYS A 248 7.29 -12.24 2.39
N TRP A 249 6.52 -13.10 3.04
CA TRP A 249 7.02 -13.90 4.16
C TRP A 249 8.18 -14.80 3.76
N ALA A 250 8.07 -15.53 2.64
CA ALA A 250 9.13 -16.40 2.17
C ALA A 250 10.41 -15.64 1.80
N VAL A 251 10.27 -14.49 1.13
CA VAL A 251 11.38 -13.60 0.79
C VAL A 251 12.07 -13.08 2.05
N GLY A 252 11.32 -12.60 3.05
CA GLY A 252 11.88 -12.13 4.32
C GLY A 252 12.61 -13.24 5.07
N ARG A 253 12.05 -14.45 5.11
CA ARG A 253 12.70 -15.64 5.70
C ARG A 253 14.03 -15.99 5.04
N MET A 254 14.11 -15.85 3.70
CA MET A 254 15.37 -16.13 2.99
C MET A 254 16.47 -15.13 3.36
N VAL A 255 16.13 -13.85 3.57
CA VAL A 255 17.10 -12.84 4.03
C VAL A 255 17.61 -13.17 5.43
N GLU A 256 16.71 -13.48 6.37
CA GLU A 256 17.06 -13.81 7.76
C GLU A 256 17.89 -15.09 7.88
N SER A 257 17.72 -16.05 6.95
CA SER A 257 18.48 -17.29 6.94
C SER A 257 19.89 -17.14 6.34
N ALA A 258 20.17 -16.01 5.67
CA ALA A 258 21.45 -15.70 5.04
C ALA A 258 22.29 -14.73 5.87
N ALA A 259 21.71 -14.09 6.91
CA ALA A 259 22.35 -13.22 7.87
C ALA A 259 22.88 -14.00 9.07
#